data_9ff86afa186446fa5c4b111cc84f854b
#
_entry.id   9ff86afa186446fa5c4b111cc84f854b
#
_cell.length_a   1.000
_cell.length_b   1.000
_cell.length_c   1.000
_cell.angle_alpha   90.00
_cell.angle_beta   90.00
_cell.angle_gamma   90.00
#
_symmetry.space_group_name_H-M   'P 1'
#
loop_
_entity.id
_entity.type
_entity.pdbx_description
1 polymer ?
#
loop_
_entity_poly.entity_id
_entity_poly.type
_entity_poly.pdbx_seq_one_letter_code
_entity_poly.pdbx_strand_id
1 'polypeptide(L)'
;RNSVAGRHRSASTSWIIWRESLSDKRKYISNMKQDKNEIRWDKLLHIQTMGRDDSNSDQYRYPYEPTPYSVLERLANTGYIRKNNTLLDYGCGKGRVDFFLSYQTRCRSIGIEYDERIYQKAVENKDKAVSGGRTSMELANAEIFAVPENADRMYFFNPFSVEILEKVMARILESYYQNPRAIQLFFYYPSDEYISYLMTIDELMFVDEISCNDLFPGQDPRERIVIFEMS
;
A
#
# COMPACT_ATOMS: atom_id res chain seq x y z
N ARG A 1 -31.45 -15.23 -66.71
CA ARG A 1 -31.97 -15.80 -65.44
C ARG A 1 -31.04 -15.37 -64.33
N ASN A 2 -31.45 -14.31 -63.61
CA ASN A 2 -30.72 -13.72 -62.52
C ASN A 2 -31.03 -14.43 -61.19
N SER A 3 -30.01 -14.81 -60.44
CA SER A 3 -30.15 -15.20 -59.05
C SER A 3 -29.48 -14.16 -58.18
N VAL A 4 -30.28 -13.50 -57.36
CA VAL A 4 -29.85 -12.50 -56.37
C VAL A 4 -29.41 -13.24 -55.11
N ALA A 5 -28.14 -13.15 -54.78
CA ALA A 5 -27.61 -13.65 -53.50
C ALA A 5 -27.75 -12.57 -52.44
N GLY A 6 -28.66 -12.76 -51.47
CA GLY A 6 -28.85 -11.87 -50.33
C GLY A 6 -27.66 -11.95 -49.38
N ARG A 7 -27.09 -10.80 -49.01
CA ARG A 7 -26.06 -10.67 -47.97
C ARG A 7 -26.75 -10.55 -46.60
N HIS A 8 -26.74 -11.59 -45.84
CA HIS A 8 -26.98 -11.49 -44.41
C HIS A 8 -25.76 -10.87 -43.74
N ARG A 9 -25.80 -9.60 -43.41
CA ARG A 9 -24.85 -8.99 -42.48
C ARG A 9 -25.29 -9.33 -41.08
N SER A 10 -24.44 -10.06 -40.36
CA SER A 10 -24.68 -10.47 -38.98
C SER A 10 -24.65 -9.27 -38.03
N ALA A 11 -25.72 -9.07 -37.29
CA ALA A 11 -25.89 -8.03 -36.28
C ALA A 11 -24.99 -8.22 -35.03
N SER A 12 -24.13 -9.26 -35.01
CA SER A 12 -23.32 -9.63 -33.84
C SER A 12 -22.08 -8.77 -33.64
N THR A 13 -21.50 -8.20 -34.72
CA THR A 13 -20.22 -7.48 -34.65
C THR A 13 -20.37 -6.07 -34.03
N SER A 14 -21.56 -5.43 -34.20
CA SER A 14 -21.76 -4.08 -33.65
C SER A 14 -21.90 -4.03 -32.14
N TRP A 15 -22.44 -5.07 -31.51
CA TRP A 15 -22.61 -5.13 -30.06
C TRP A 15 -21.29 -5.38 -29.29
N ILE A 16 -20.34 -6.07 -29.89
CA ILE A 16 -19.02 -6.32 -29.30
C ILE A 16 -18.20 -5.02 -29.28
N ILE A 17 -18.21 -4.25 -30.35
CA ILE A 17 -17.50 -2.96 -30.45
C ILE A 17 -18.04 -1.95 -29.43
N TRP A 18 -19.37 -1.91 -29.22
CA TRP A 18 -19.98 -1.03 -28.22
C TRP A 18 -19.68 -1.44 -26.77
N ARG A 19 -19.56 -2.73 -26.47
CA ARG A 19 -19.19 -3.22 -25.14
C ARG A 19 -17.76 -2.86 -24.77
N GLU A 20 -16.81 -3.06 -25.69
CA GLU A 20 -15.41 -2.67 -25.48
C GLU A 20 -15.28 -1.16 -25.26
N SER A 21 -15.93 -0.35 -26.07
CA SER A 21 -15.94 1.11 -25.93
C SER A 21 -16.54 1.61 -24.61
N LEU A 22 -17.54 0.92 -24.04
CA LEU A 22 -18.13 1.25 -22.74
C LEU A 22 -17.24 0.83 -21.57
N SER A 23 -16.58 -0.30 -21.69
CA SER A 23 -15.58 -0.80 -20.74
C SER A 23 -14.39 0.17 -20.64
N ASP A 24 -13.85 0.58 -21.79
CA ASP A 24 -12.74 1.51 -21.87
C ASP A 24 -13.10 2.89 -21.32
N LYS A 25 -14.30 3.40 -21.60
CA LYS A 25 -14.80 4.65 -21.03
C LYS A 25 -14.96 4.58 -19.50
N ARG A 26 -15.48 3.47 -18.98
CA ARG A 26 -15.61 3.28 -17.51
C ARG A 26 -14.24 3.24 -16.85
N LYS A 27 -13.30 2.49 -17.43
CA LYS A 27 -11.92 2.43 -16.94
C LYS A 27 -11.26 3.81 -16.98
N TYR A 28 -11.42 4.54 -18.09
CA TYR A 28 -10.91 5.91 -18.22
C TYR A 28 -11.49 6.87 -17.16
N ILE A 29 -12.82 6.84 -16.95
CA ILE A 29 -13.49 7.67 -15.92
C ILE A 29 -13.04 7.28 -14.51
N SER A 30 -12.86 5.99 -14.23
CA SER A 30 -12.36 5.50 -12.93
C SER A 30 -10.93 5.98 -12.69
N ASN A 31 -10.05 5.83 -13.68
CA ASN A 31 -8.67 6.31 -13.57
C ASN A 31 -8.62 7.83 -13.35
N MET A 32 -9.42 8.61 -14.08
CA MET A 32 -9.48 10.07 -13.87
C MET A 32 -10.00 10.47 -12.48
N LYS A 33 -10.92 9.70 -11.89
CA LYS A 33 -11.40 9.96 -10.52
C LYS A 33 -10.32 9.64 -9.50
N GLN A 34 -9.61 8.53 -9.70
CA GLN A 34 -8.49 8.13 -8.85
C GLN A 34 -7.39 9.18 -8.91
N ASP A 35 -6.94 9.60 -10.09
CA ASP A 35 -5.93 10.66 -10.23
C ASP A 35 -6.33 11.96 -9.53
N LYS A 36 -7.60 12.36 -9.62
CA LYS A 36 -8.10 13.56 -8.92
C LYS A 36 -8.05 13.42 -7.39
N ASN A 37 -8.33 12.23 -6.85
CA ASN A 37 -8.23 11.96 -5.41
C ASN A 37 -6.78 12.01 -4.93
N GLU A 38 -5.87 11.39 -5.70
CA GLU A 38 -4.43 11.39 -5.44
C GLU A 38 -3.87 12.82 -5.38
N ILE A 39 -4.16 13.64 -6.41
CA ILE A 39 -3.74 15.05 -6.46
C ILE A 39 -4.35 15.88 -5.32
N ARG A 40 -5.61 15.64 -4.99
CA ARG A 40 -6.31 16.36 -3.91
C ARG A 40 -5.66 16.09 -2.56
N TRP A 41 -5.32 14.84 -2.27
CA TRP A 41 -4.71 14.48 -0.99
C TRP A 41 -3.28 14.97 -0.87
N ASP A 42 -2.44 14.79 -1.92
CA ASP A 42 -1.09 15.33 -1.93
C ASP A 42 -1.09 16.84 -1.68
N LYS A 43 -2.03 17.57 -2.32
CA LYS A 43 -2.19 19.00 -2.11
C LYS A 43 -2.65 19.36 -0.70
N LEU A 44 -3.63 18.64 -0.13
CA LEU A 44 -4.15 18.87 1.21
C LEU A 44 -3.07 18.63 2.27
N LEU A 45 -2.27 17.60 2.08
CA LEU A 45 -1.20 17.21 3.01
C LEU A 45 0.09 18.01 2.81
N HIS A 46 0.19 18.82 1.75
CA HIS A 46 1.37 19.58 1.32
C HIS A 46 2.57 18.67 0.99
N ILE A 47 2.33 17.55 0.33
CA ILE A 47 3.35 16.57 -0.06
C ILE A 47 3.32 16.28 -1.56
N GLN A 48 4.33 15.58 -2.07
CA GLN A 48 4.45 15.14 -3.46
C GLN A 48 4.84 13.66 -3.48
N THR A 49 3.85 12.78 -3.61
CA THR A 49 4.07 11.34 -3.53
C THR A 49 3.71 10.59 -4.79
N MET A 50 3.09 11.25 -5.77
CA MET A 50 2.66 10.62 -7.02
C MET A 50 3.85 10.11 -7.85
N GLY A 51 3.52 9.19 -8.76
CA GLY A 51 4.44 8.61 -9.73
C GLY A 51 5.16 7.37 -9.20
N ARG A 52 5.52 6.48 -10.14
CA ARG A 52 6.30 5.27 -9.90
C ARG A 52 7.77 5.56 -10.16
N ASP A 53 8.67 4.90 -9.42
CA ASP A 53 10.12 4.99 -9.63
C ASP A 53 10.74 3.59 -9.61
N ASP A 54 11.25 3.14 -10.74
CA ASP A 54 11.84 1.81 -10.96
C ASP A 54 13.37 1.87 -10.96
N SER A 55 13.98 3.04 -10.73
CA SER A 55 15.41 3.30 -11.05
C SER A 55 16.38 2.43 -10.23
N ASN A 56 16.00 2.01 -9.03
CA ASN A 56 16.84 1.21 -8.13
C ASN A 56 16.14 -0.08 -7.65
N SER A 57 15.11 -0.52 -8.38
CA SER A 57 14.49 -1.82 -8.11
C SER A 57 15.41 -2.96 -8.55
N ASP A 58 15.43 -4.04 -7.79
CA ASP A 58 16.15 -5.27 -8.09
C ASP A 58 15.24 -6.51 -7.85
N GLN A 59 15.80 -7.71 -7.90
CA GLN A 59 15.02 -8.94 -7.67
C GLN A 59 14.51 -9.09 -6.23
N TYR A 60 15.01 -8.30 -5.29
CA TYR A 60 14.68 -8.38 -3.86
C TYR A 60 13.93 -7.15 -3.36
N ARG A 61 14.10 -5.98 -4.01
CA ARG A 61 13.48 -4.71 -3.64
C ARG A 61 12.64 -4.18 -4.80
N TYR A 62 11.37 -4.01 -4.52
CA TYR A 62 10.41 -3.65 -5.56
C TYR A 62 10.38 -2.14 -5.83
N PRO A 63 9.90 -1.73 -7.03
CA PRO A 63 9.80 -0.33 -7.39
C PRO A 63 8.96 0.47 -6.39
N TYR A 64 9.30 1.75 -6.21
CA TYR A 64 8.43 2.65 -5.49
C TYR A 64 7.08 2.81 -6.23
N GLU A 65 6.02 2.48 -5.53
CA GLU A 65 4.64 2.71 -5.92
C GLU A 65 3.84 3.17 -4.69
N PRO A 66 3.17 4.34 -4.75
CA PRO A 66 2.47 4.83 -3.58
C PRO A 66 1.15 4.08 -3.35
N THR A 67 0.84 3.70 -2.11
CA THR A 67 -0.47 3.17 -1.75
C THR A 67 -1.57 4.15 -2.14
N PRO A 68 -2.62 3.74 -2.85
CA PRO A 68 -3.73 4.62 -3.22
C PRO A 68 -4.41 5.22 -1.98
N TYR A 69 -4.75 6.50 -2.04
CA TYR A 69 -5.41 7.17 -0.91
C TYR A 69 -6.75 6.54 -0.54
N SER A 70 -7.50 6.00 -1.51
CA SER A 70 -8.76 5.30 -1.24
C SER A 70 -8.57 4.06 -0.34
N VAL A 71 -7.44 3.36 -0.46
CA VAL A 71 -7.06 2.24 0.42
C VAL A 71 -6.70 2.76 1.81
N LEU A 72 -5.91 3.83 1.89
CA LEU A 72 -5.54 4.45 3.16
C LEU A 72 -6.74 5.05 3.89
N GLU A 73 -7.70 5.67 3.18
CA GLU A 73 -8.98 6.15 3.74
C GLU A 73 -9.76 4.98 4.36
N ARG A 74 -9.82 3.84 3.66
CA ARG A 74 -10.48 2.64 4.16
C ARG A 74 -9.80 2.13 5.43
N LEU A 75 -8.48 2.00 5.44
CA LEU A 75 -7.71 1.56 6.61
C LEU A 75 -7.89 2.52 7.80
N ALA A 76 -7.79 3.83 7.58
CA ALA A 76 -7.95 4.83 8.64
C ALA A 76 -9.34 4.76 9.32
N ASN A 77 -10.38 4.40 8.56
CA ASN A 77 -11.75 4.32 9.06
C ASN A 77 -12.07 3.03 9.83
N THR A 78 -11.19 2.03 9.84
CA THR A 78 -11.40 0.76 10.58
C THR A 78 -11.24 0.92 12.09
N GLY A 79 -10.47 1.91 12.53
CA GLY A 79 -10.13 2.10 13.95
C GLY A 79 -8.99 1.22 14.46
N TYR A 80 -8.31 0.45 13.61
CA TYR A 80 -7.11 -0.33 14.00
C TYR A 80 -5.92 0.58 14.33
N ILE A 81 -5.83 1.75 13.69
CA ILE A 81 -4.77 2.73 13.94
C ILE A 81 -5.38 3.95 14.61
N ARG A 82 -4.87 4.32 15.79
CA ARG A 82 -5.41 5.39 16.64
C ARG A 82 -4.30 6.33 17.12
N LYS A 83 -4.68 7.43 17.73
CA LYS A 83 -3.78 8.49 18.22
C LYS A 83 -2.62 8.00 19.10
N ASN A 84 -2.83 6.96 19.90
CA ASN A 84 -1.83 6.46 20.83
C ASN A 84 -0.89 5.42 20.20
N ASN A 85 -1.14 5.03 18.95
CA ASN A 85 -0.29 4.08 18.24
C ASN A 85 0.93 4.76 17.62
N THR A 86 1.99 3.97 17.43
CA THR A 86 3.15 4.32 16.63
C THR A 86 3.24 3.36 15.45
N LEU A 87 3.04 3.89 14.26
CA LEU A 87 3.15 3.17 12.99
C LEU A 87 4.62 3.09 12.57
N LEU A 88 5.04 1.94 12.08
CA LEU A 88 6.30 1.72 11.37
C LEU A 88 5.97 1.30 9.94
N ASP A 89 6.34 2.12 8.96
CA ASP A 89 6.09 1.90 7.54
C ASP A 89 7.36 1.38 6.86
N TYR A 90 7.34 0.11 6.45
CA TYR A 90 8.48 -0.56 5.83
C TYR A 90 8.48 -0.34 4.31
N GLY A 91 9.49 0.37 3.81
CA GLY A 91 9.54 0.83 2.43
C GLY A 91 8.62 2.03 2.22
N CYS A 92 8.73 3.03 3.08
CA CYS A 92 7.82 4.17 3.13
C CYS A 92 7.83 5.02 1.83
N GLY A 93 8.83 4.83 0.99
CA GLY A 93 8.98 5.59 -0.24
C GLY A 93 9.08 7.08 0.05
N LYS A 94 8.17 7.87 -0.53
CA LYS A 94 8.07 9.33 -0.30
C LYS A 94 7.24 9.69 0.93
N GLY A 95 6.85 8.72 1.78
CA GLY A 95 6.19 8.91 3.06
C GLY A 95 4.66 9.07 2.99
N ARG A 96 3.99 8.66 1.90
CA ARG A 96 2.54 8.85 1.74
C ARG A 96 1.74 8.26 2.89
N VAL A 97 2.00 7.01 3.23
CA VAL A 97 1.30 6.26 4.28
C VAL A 97 1.47 6.96 5.62
N ASP A 98 2.72 7.34 5.94
CA ASP A 98 3.08 8.04 7.16
C ASP A 98 2.31 9.35 7.32
N PHE A 99 2.38 10.23 6.31
CA PHE A 99 1.75 11.54 6.39
C PHE A 99 0.23 11.44 6.42
N PHE A 100 -0.36 10.55 5.62
CA PHE A 100 -1.81 10.40 5.56
C PHE A 100 -2.37 9.81 6.86
N LEU A 101 -1.84 8.68 7.34
CA LEU A 101 -2.35 8.03 8.53
C LEU A 101 -2.11 8.90 9.78
N SER A 102 -0.96 9.56 9.89
CA SER A 102 -0.71 10.54 10.95
C SER A 102 -1.65 11.76 10.90
N TYR A 103 -2.08 12.17 9.71
CA TYR A 103 -3.09 13.22 9.55
C TYR A 103 -4.47 12.75 10.01
N GLN A 104 -4.94 11.62 9.52
CA GLN A 104 -6.28 11.09 9.75
C GLN A 104 -6.49 10.58 11.17
N THR A 105 -5.54 9.80 11.69
CA THR A 105 -5.71 9.10 12.97
C THR A 105 -5.00 9.80 14.13
N ARG A 106 -4.13 10.75 13.83
CA ARG A 106 -3.22 11.45 14.76
C ARG A 106 -2.19 10.53 15.40
N CYS A 107 -1.95 9.33 14.86
CA CYS A 107 -0.87 8.45 15.31
C CYS A 107 0.51 9.09 15.08
N ARG A 108 1.52 8.55 15.71
CA ARG A 108 2.92 8.77 15.32
C ARG A 108 3.28 7.82 14.20
N SER A 109 4.22 8.20 13.35
CA SER A 109 4.70 7.34 12.27
C SER A 109 6.20 7.45 12.08
N ILE A 110 6.82 6.34 11.72
CA ILE A 110 8.24 6.19 11.42
C ILE A 110 8.33 5.47 10.07
N GLY A 111 8.73 6.18 9.02
CA GLY A 111 8.94 5.60 7.71
C GLY A 111 10.38 5.15 7.53
N ILE A 112 10.59 3.91 7.07
CA ILE A 112 11.90 3.35 6.75
C ILE A 112 12.04 3.27 5.24
N GLU A 113 13.09 3.86 4.69
CA GLU A 113 13.41 3.79 3.28
C GLU A 113 14.89 3.44 3.08
N TYR A 114 15.16 2.56 2.13
CA TYR A 114 16.51 2.11 1.80
C TYR A 114 17.18 2.96 0.71
N ASP A 115 16.40 3.42 -0.28
CA ASP A 115 16.89 4.26 -1.38
C ASP A 115 17.06 5.70 -0.93
N GLU A 116 18.30 6.15 -0.84
CA GLU A 116 18.63 7.51 -0.40
C GLU A 116 17.94 8.60 -1.23
N ARG A 117 17.78 8.42 -2.55
CA ARG A 117 17.13 9.42 -3.43
C ARG A 117 15.63 9.54 -3.13
N ILE A 118 14.97 8.43 -2.83
CA ILE A 118 13.55 8.39 -2.48
C ILE A 118 13.39 8.93 -1.05
N TYR A 119 14.26 8.51 -0.13
CA TYR A 119 14.30 9.02 1.23
C TYR A 119 14.43 10.55 1.29
N GLN A 120 15.30 11.16 0.47
CA GLN A 120 15.42 12.63 0.42
C GLN A 120 14.09 13.30 0.05
N LYS A 121 13.30 12.71 -0.85
CA LYS A 121 11.95 13.20 -1.17
C LYS A 121 10.98 13.05 0.01
N ALA A 122 11.11 11.99 0.80
CA ALA A 122 10.31 11.82 2.03
C ALA A 122 10.67 12.91 3.07
N VAL A 123 11.94 13.24 3.22
CA VAL A 123 12.40 14.33 4.11
C VAL A 123 11.87 15.69 3.63
N GLU A 124 11.96 15.98 2.33
CA GLU A 124 11.40 17.21 1.75
C GLU A 124 9.89 17.33 1.95
N ASN A 125 9.17 16.20 1.87
CA ASN A 125 7.74 16.13 2.17
C ASN A 125 7.49 16.39 3.66
N LYS A 126 8.26 15.77 4.54
CA LYS A 126 8.12 15.91 6.00
C LYS A 126 8.21 17.37 6.44
N ASP A 127 9.13 18.14 5.87
CA ASP A 127 9.33 19.55 6.22
C ASP A 127 8.12 20.43 5.86
N LYS A 128 7.29 20.02 4.90
CA LYS A 128 6.12 20.76 4.40
C LYS A 128 4.81 20.17 4.87
N ALA A 129 4.81 18.88 5.24
CA ALA A 129 3.59 18.13 5.53
C ALA A 129 2.84 18.68 6.75
N VAL A 130 1.52 18.74 6.64
CA VAL A 130 0.61 19.13 7.75
C VAL A 130 0.79 18.22 8.97
N SER A 131 1.13 16.96 8.76
CA SER A 131 1.39 15.96 9.81
C SER A 131 2.87 15.76 10.13
N GLY A 132 3.78 16.50 9.51
CA GLY A 132 5.23 16.31 9.61
C GLY A 132 5.80 16.28 11.03
N GLY A 133 5.19 17.04 11.95
CA GLY A 133 5.59 17.03 13.36
C GLY A 133 5.28 15.74 14.13
N ARG A 134 4.55 14.78 13.54
CA ARG A 134 4.26 13.47 14.12
C ARG A 134 4.92 12.32 13.36
N THR A 135 5.68 12.64 12.31
CA THR A 135 6.35 11.65 11.47
C THR A 135 7.87 11.78 11.58
N SER A 136 8.57 10.68 11.49
CA SER A 136 10.02 10.62 11.26
C SER A 136 10.32 9.77 10.04
N MET A 137 11.43 10.08 9.36
CA MET A 137 11.91 9.34 8.20
C MET A 137 13.31 8.84 8.52
N GLU A 138 13.56 7.54 8.28
CA GLU A 138 14.82 6.88 8.57
C GLU A 138 15.40 6.28 7.28
N LEU A 139 16.62 6.70 6.93
CA LEU A 139 17.39 6.03 5.88
C LEU A 139 18.02 4.77 6.46
N ALA A 140 17.39 3.62 6.24
CA ALA A 140 17.84 2.40 6.88
C ALA A 140 17.53 1.14 6.05
N ASN A 141 18.33 0.09 6.26
CA ASN A 141 18.02 -1.25 5.77
C ASN A 141 17.06 -1.94 6.75
N ALA A 142 15.87 -2.28 6.27
CA ALA A 142 14.82 -2.94 7.04
C ALA A 142 15.27 -4.28 7.69
N GLU A 143 16.18 -5.02 7.03
CA GLU A 143 16.69 -6.32 7.52
C GLU A 143 17.41 -6.24 8.87
N ILE A 144 18.00 -5.09 9.18
CA ILE A 144 18.80 -4.87 10.38
C ILE A 144 18.27 -3.72 11.26
N PHE A 145 17.15 -3.12 10.87
CA PHE A 145 16.56 -2.01 11.61
C PHE A 145 16.06 -2.47 12.97
N ALA A 146 16.48 -1.79 14.02
CA ALA A 146 15.99 -2.06 15.37
C ALA A 146 14.58 -1.48 15.54
N VAL A 147 13.60 -2.34 15.77
CA VAL A 147 12.20 -1.93 15.94
C VAL A 147 12.04 -1.14 17.24
N PRO A 148 11.56 0.12 17.22
CA PRO A 148 11.34 0.91 18.41
C PRO A 148 10.36 0.24 19.39
N GLU A 149 10.64 0.29 20.68
CA GLU A 149 9.83 -0.34 21.75
C GLU A 149 8.36 0.12 21.76
N ASN A 150 8.11 1.34 21.31
CA ASN A 150 6.78 1.94 21.25
C ASN A 150 6.07 1.72 19.90
N ALA A 151 6.72 1.10 18.90
CA ALA A 151 6.09 0.78 17.63
C ALA A 151 5.17 -0.44 17.81
N ASP A 152 3.89 -0.26 17.50
CA ASP A 152 2.84 -1.26 17.71
C ASP A 152 1.94 -1.48 16.48
N ARG A 153 2.20 -0.77 15.38
CA ARG A 153 1.54 -0.89 14.08
C ARG A 153 2.60 -0.96 13.00
N MET A 154 2.60 -2.03 12.18
CA MET A 154 3.57 -2.27 11.12
C MET A 154 2.85 -2.30 9.78
N TYR A 155 3.27 -1.49 8.82
CA TYR A 155 2.64 -1.43 7.50
C TYR A 155 3.61 -1.90 6.41
N PHE A 156 3.07 -2.65 5.45
CA PHE A 156 3.80 -3.19 4.32
C PHE A 156 2.95 -3.08 3.05
N PHE A 157 3.47 -2.45 2.03
CA PHE A 157 2.92 -2.52 0.67
C PHE A 157 3.88 -3.33 -0.20
N ASN A 158 3.99 -4.63 0.06
CA ASN A 158 4.82 -5.56 -0.72
C ASN A 158 6.19 -4.96 -1.10
N PRO A 159 6.98 -4.44 -0.13
CA PRO A 159 8.14 -3.59 -0.45
C PRO A 159 9.38 -4.37 -0.90
N PHE A 160 9.44 -5.68 -0.63
CA PHE A 160 10.60 -6.51 -0.87
C PHE A 160 10.23 -8.00 -0.99
N SER A 161 11.21 -8.85 -1.28
CA SER A 161 11.01 -10.30 -1.39
C SER A 161 10.72 -10.96 -0.04
N VAL A 162 10.24 -12.21 -0.06
CA VAL A 162 9.97 -12.97 1.17
C VAL A 162 11.22 -13.20 2.00
N GLU A 163 12.41 -13.36 1.39
CA GLU A 163 13.69 -13.54 2.10
C GLU A 163 14.07 -12.30 2.94
N ILE A 164 13.72 -11.12 2.45
CA ILE A 164 13.89 -9.88 3.24
C ILE A 164 12.81 -9.82 4.33
N LEU A 165 11.56 -10.18 4.00
CA LEU A 165 10.48 -10.22 5.00
C LEU A 165 10.83 -11.14 6.18
N GLU A 166 11.42 -12.31 5.94
CA GLU A 166 11.86 -13.23 7.00
C GLU A 166 12.80 -12.55 8.01
N LYS A 167 13.76 -11.78 7.52
CA LYS A 167 14.69 -11.04 8.38
C LYS A 167 14.01 -9.89 9.11
N VAL A 168 13.11 -9.18 8.45
CA VAL A 168 12.30 -8.11 9.07
C VAL A 168 11.42 -8.69 10.17
N MET A 169 10.74 -9.81 9.93
CA MET A 169 9.93 -10.49 10.93
C MET A 169 10.75 -10.94 12.12
N ALA A 170 11.98 -11.44 11.90
CA ALA A 170 12.89 -11.77 13.00
C ALA A 170 13.20 -10.55 13.90
N ARG A 171 13.37 -9.35 13.32
CA ARG A 171 13.55 -8.10 14.10
C ARG A 171 12.28 -7.71 14.87
N ILE A 172 11.12 -7.89 14.26
CA ILE A 172 9.83 -7.59 14.92
C ILE A 172 9.60 -8.56 16.10
N LEU A 173 9.85 -9.86 15.90
CA LEU A 173 9.77 -10.89 16.93
C LEU A 173 10.76 -10.62 18.08
N GLU A 174 12.01 -10.27 17.75
CA GLU A 174 13.00 -9.89 18.77
C GLU A 174 12.50 -8.72 19.62
N SER A 175 11.95 -7.67 19.01
CA SER A 175 11.37 -6.53 19.72
C SER A 175 10.15 -6.91 20.55
N TYR A 176 9.31 -7.83 20.06
CA TYR A 176 8.17 -8.36 20.78
C TYR A 176 8.60 -9.13 22.05
N TYR A 177 9.60 -10.02 21.94
CA TYR A 177 10.09 -10.77 23.09
C TYR A 177 10.83 -9.91 24.12
N GLN A 178 11.52 -8.86 23.66
CA GLN A 178 12.20 -7.92 24.57
C GLN A 178 11.21 -7.01 25.30
N ASN A 179 10.12 -6.62 24.64
CA ASN A 179 9.08 -5.75 25.17
C ASN A 179 7.69 -6.24 24.70
N PRO A 180 7.08 -7.22 25.40
CA PRO A 180 5.80 -7.80 25.03
C PRO A 180 4.69 -6.74 24.98
N ARG A 181 4.03 -6.62 23.84
CA ARG A 181 2.93 -5.70 23.56
C ARG A 181 2.09 -6.20 22.39
N ALA A 182 0.84 -5.79 22.28
CA ALA A 182 0.05 -6.09 21.09
C ALA A 182 0.62 -5.35 19.87
N ILE A 183 1.10 -6.09 18.88
CA ILE A 183 1.61 -5.55 17.61
C ILE A 183 0.70 -6.01 16.48
N GLN A 184 0.14 -5.06 15.72
CA GLN A 184 -0.65 -5.37 14.53
C GLN A 184 0.15 -5.07 13.26
N LEU A 185 0.11 -6.04 12.32
CA LEU A 185 0.81 -5.96 11.04
C LEU A 185 -0.22 -5.89 9.92
N PHE A 186 -0.06 -4.93 9.04
CA PHE A 186 -0.95 -4.61 7.92
C PHE A 186 -0.22 -4.86 6.61
N PHE A 187 -0.64 -5.85 5.84
CA PHE A 187 -0.06 -6.17 4.55
C PHE A 187 -1.05 -5.80 3.44
N TYR A 188 -0.78 -4.68 2.76
CA TYR A 188 -1.54 -4.31 1.58
C TYR A 188 -0.98 -5.00 0.34
N TYR A 189 -1.88 -5.54 -0.48
CA TYR A 189 -1.55 -6.22 -1.74
C TYR A 189 -0.51 -7.35 -1.58
N PRO A 190 -0.64 -8.22 -0.56
CA PRO A 190 0.38 -9.22 -0.27
C PRO A 190 0.48 -10.27 -1.39
N SER A 191 1.68 -10.78 -1.62
CA SER A 191 1.89 -11.97 -2.45
C SER A 191 1.44 -13.24 -1.70
N ASP A 192 1.16 -14.31 -2.45
CA ASP A 192 0.84 -15.62 -1.85
C ASP A 192 2.02 -16.17 -1.03
N GLU A 193 3.25 -15.86 -1.43
CA GLU A 193 4.46 -16.22 -0.69
C GLU A 193 4.51 -15.54 0.68
N TYR A 194 4.14 -14.25 0.75
CA TYR A 194 4.02 -13.53 2.02
C TYR A 194 3.03 -14.19 2.95
N ILE A 195 1.81 -14.44 2.47
CA ILE A 195 0.76 -15.08 3.27
C ILE A 195 1.19 -16.47 3.74
N SER A 196 1.76 -17.27 2.83
CA SER A 196 2.24 -18.62 3.16
C SER A 196 3.30 -18.60 4.25
N TYR A 197 4.25 -17.69 4.17
CA TYR A 197 5.28 -17.53 5.20
C TYR A 197 4.71 -17.05 6.53
N LEU A 198 3.90 -15.99 6.53
CA LEU A 198 3.32 -15.41 7.76
C LEU A 198 2.47 -16.42 8.53
N MET A 199 1.76 -17.31 7.83
CA MET A 199 0.97 -18.39 8.44
C MET A 199 1.83 -19.48 9.11
N THR A 200 3.16 -19.48 8.93
CA THR A 200 4.06 -20.41 9.62
C THR A 200 4.62 -19.87 10.94
N ILE A 201 4.36 -18.60 11.26
CA ILE A 201 4.89 -17.97 12.49
C ILE A 201 3.88 -18.19 13.62
N ASP A 202 4.28 -18.94 14.63
CA ASP A 202 3.41 -19.35 15.75
C ASP A 202 2.89 -18.15 16.57
N GLU A 203 3.64 -17.07 16.65
CA GLU A 203 3.28 -15.85 17.38
C GLU A 203 2.25 -14.97 16.64
N LEU A 204 2.02 -15.23 15.35
CA LEU A 204 1.07 -14.45 14.54
C LEU A 204 -0.30 -15.10 14.49
N MET A 205 -1.32 -14.34 14.83
CA MET A 205 -2.71 -14.69 14.59
C MET A 205 -3.28 -13.85 13.45
N PHE A 206 -3.99 -14.48 12.51
CA PHE A 206 -4.82 -13.77 11.56
C PHE A 206 -5.97 -13.07 12.30
N VAL A 207 -6.16 -11.78 12.04
CA VAL A 207 -7.18 -10.96 12.70
C VAL A 207 -8.31 -10.61 11.75
N ASP A 208 -7.98 -10.08 10.56
CA ASP A 208 -8.98 -9.56 9.63
C ASP A 208 -8.43 -9.44 8.21
N GLU A 209 -9.34 -9.32 7.25
CA GLU A 209 -9.04 -9.02 5.86
C GLU A 209 -9.96 -7.91 5.36
N ILE A 210 -9.39 -6.79 4.96
CA ILE A 210 -10.11 -5.64 4.42
C ILE A 210 -10.04 -5.70 2.89
N SER A 211 -11.13 -6.09 2.24
CA SER A 211 -11.20 -6.06 0.77
C SER A 211 -11.12 -4.61 0.24
N CYS A 212 -10.33 -4.41 -0.81
CA CYS A 212 -10.21 -3.15 -1.54
C CYS A 212 -10.61 -3.29 -3.03
N ASN A 213 -11.12 -4.45 -3.43
CA ASN A 213 -11.47 -4.77 -4.82
C ASN A 213 -12.48 -3.79 -5.45
N ASP A 214 -13.43 -3.29 -4.67
CA ASP A 214 -14.45 -2.35 -5.12
C ASP A 214 -13.90 -0.93 -5.40
N LEU A 215 -12.67 -0.64 -4.97
CA LEU A 215 -12.00 0.64 -5.20
C LEU A 215 -11.40 0.75 -6.60
N PHE A 216 -11.19 -0.38 -7.28
CA PHE A 216 -10.45 -0.45 -8.54
C PHE A 216 -11.27 -1.08 -9.67
N PRO A 217 -11.04 -0.68 -10.94
CA PRO A 217 -11.61 -1.35 -12.10
C PRO A 217 -10.83 -2.67 -12.34
N GLY A 218 -11.35 -3.76 -11.88
CA GLY A 218 -10.73 -5.08 -11.97
C GLY A 218 -11.17 -5.93 -10.79
N GLN A 219 -10.79 -7.17 -10.78
CA GLN A 219 -11.07 -8.09 -9.68
C GLN A 219 -9.77 -8.82 -9.29
N ASP A 220 -8.71 -8.05 -9.00
CA ASP A 220 -7.49 -8.63 -8.49
C ASP A 220 -7.71 -9.03 -7.01
N PRO A 221 -7.67 -10.32 -6.66
CA PRO A 221 -7.89 -10.77 -5.29
C PRO A 221 -6.83 -10.27 -4.30
N ARG A 222 -5.71 -9.73 -4.77
CA ARG A 222 -4.69 -9.14 -3.93
C ARG A 222 -5.02 -7.70 -3.49
N GLU A 223 -6.02 -7.06 -4.09
CA GLU A 223 -6.52 -5.75 -3.66
C GLU A 223 -7.23 -5.87 -2.30
N ARG A 224 -6.42 -6.09 -1.27
CA ARG A 224 -6.85 -6.28 0.12
C ARG A 224 -5.74 -5.90 1.10
N ILE A 225 -6.13 -5.61 2.33
CA ILE A 225 -5.20 -5.50 3.46
C ILE A 225 -5.44 -6.71 4.35
N VAL A 226 -4.40 -7.52 4.56
CA VAL A 226 -4.44 -8.66 5.49
C VAL A 226 -3.81 -8.21 6.80
N ILE A 227 -4.47 -8.50 7.91
CA ILE A 227 -4.08 -8.05 9.25
C ILE A 227 -3.74 -9.26 10.12
N PHE A 228 -2.54 -9.23 10.67
CA PHE A 228 -2.09 -10.17 11.69
C PHE A 228 -1.81 -9.44 13.01
N GLU A 229 -1.82 -10.17 14.11
CA GLU A 229 -1.50 -9.65 15.45
C GLU A 229 -0.59 -10.61 16.21
N MET A 230 0.36 -10.04 16.94
CA MET A 230 1.09 -10.68 18.05
C MET A 230 0.57 -10.10 19.36
N SER A 231 0.21 -10.95 20.34
CA SER A 231 -0.34 -10.51 21.62
C SER A 231 0.04 -11.43 22.77
#